data_8e83c80694fd8d06b69cb87973b2b197
#
_entry.id   8e83c80694fd8d06b69cb87973b2b197
#
_cell.length_a   1.000
_cell.length_b   1.000
_cell.length_c   1.000
_cell.angle_alpha   90.00
_cell.angle_beta   90.00
_cell.angle_gamma   90.00
#
_symmetry.space_group_name_H-M   'P 1'
#
loop_
_entity.id
_entity.type
_entity.pdbx_description
1 polymer ?
#
loop_
_entity_poly.entity_id
_entity_poly.type
_entity_poly.pdbx_seq_one_letter_code
_entity_poly.pdbx_strand_id
1 'polypeptide(L)'
;MATTPAKRRLPVDALRRRQVAASAWVYLIFIALATVMLGTFVVAFMASLKVDPLERPFRLVYDQVSPSAWFTGADLGKAGAGDALWGGFAPGGDLTFDVTFTAPPGTDIEEPAAEVPRRRPGTGLAAAVMKDFASDYALLSLAGTSDGSMDVTNDATGETERWPTRTFSYRIAYDPAKADGPWIERTPLTLTSPTSQTLVSSDLSPTRFERRGRVASWDNITPGALGLIFNNYRRVITETVDLSTGNSLFAGWLLNSFVIAFGRVIMTIALASLAGYALARLKFNGARLIFALVLFSMTIPAQVTFVSNYLIFRDFGLLNTQFSVIIVLVVGSHVLLMKQFFENFPKEIEEAAIVDGTSRFGVFWRIVLPNSMPAILVNAIMAFQAAWNDFFWPLVLLTSPPNALTVQVGLLSLRRSYGGAQGDWGLVLAGAFISIVPVLVLFILFQRYIESNQVSEGVK
;
A
#
# COMPACT_ATOMS: atom_id res chain seq x y z
N MET A 1 67.43 -39.32 9.97
CA MET A 1 66.59 -38.53 10.93
C MET A 1 66.05 -37.28 10.19
N ALA A 2 64.85 -37.32 9.76
CA ALA A 2 64.19 -36.19 9.05
C ALA A 2 63.42 -35.40 10.09
N THR A 3 63.77 -34.14 10.32
CA THR A 3 63.13 -33.22 11.22
C THR A 3 61.89 -32.65 10.56
N THR A 4 60.70 -32.98 11.10
CA THR A 4 59.38 -32.43 10.69
C THR A 4 59.35 -30.96 10.99
N PRO A 5 58.97 -30.05 10.07
CA PRO A 5 58.91 -28.64 10.34
C PRO A 5 57.72 -28.34 11.30
N ALA A 6 58.02 -27.66 12.40
CA ALA A 6 57.02 -27.22 13.38
C ALA A 6 55.98 -26.28 12.72
N LYS A 7 54.70 -26.65 12.71
CA LYS A 7 53.60 -25.80 12.33
C LYS A 7 53.56 -24.56 13.23
N ARG A 8 53.99 -23.41 12.72
CA ARG A 8 53.83 -22.10 13.37
C ARG A 8 52.35 -21.86 13.68
N ARG A 9 52.00 -21.99 14.94
CA ARG A 9 50.66 -21.57 15.38
C ARG A 9 50.58 -20.05 15.24
N LEU A 10 49.66 -19.57 14.41
CA LEU A 10 49.39 -18.15 14.31
C LEU A 10 48.90 -17.64 15.69
N PRO A 11 49.30 -16.43 16.12
CA PRO A 11 48.80 -15.84 17.39
C PRO A 11 47.27 -15.70 17.33
N VAL A 12 46.63 -15.95 18.46
CA VAL A 12 45.13 -15.96 18.61
C VAL A 12 44.49 -14.69 18.03
N ASP A 13 45.18 -13.56 18.17
CA ASP A 13 44.77 -12.26 17.63
C ASP A 13 44.77 -12.22 16.09
N ALA A 14 45.69 -12.92 15.43
CA ALA A 14 45.73 -12.99 13.97
C ALA A 14 44.60 -13.88 13.40
N LEU A 15 44.23 -14.95 14.11
CA LEU A 15 43.09 -15.80 13.76
C LEU A 15 41.76 -15.06 13.96
N ARG A 16 41.62 -14.32 15.08
CA ARG A 16 40.45 -13.49 15.36
C ARG A 16 40.29 -12.38 14.32
N ARG A 17 41.37 -11.70 13.94
CA ARG A 17 41.33 -10.68 12.86
C ARG A 17 40.96 -11.27 11.50
N ARG A 18 41.42 -12.48 11.15
CA ARG A 18 41.01 -13.16 9.91
C ARG A 18 39.54 -13.59 9.94
N GLN A 19 39.04 -14.05 11.07
CA GLN A 19 37.62 -14.37 11.23
C GLN A 19 36.76 -13.12 11.14
N VAL A 20 37.16 -12.03 11.79
CA VAL A 20 36.46 -10.74 11.69
C VAL A 20 36.48 -10.21 10.25
N ALA A 21 37.62 -10.29 9.56
CA ALA A 21 37.71 -9.84 8.16
C ALA A 21 36.87 -10.72 7.21
N ALA A 22 36.84 -12.05 7.43
CA ALA A 22 35.97 -12.94 6.66
C ALA A 22 34.46 -12.67 6.93
N SER A 23 34.12 -12.38 8.18
CA SER A 23 32.72 -12.00 8.53
C SER A 23 32.35 -10.63 7.97
N ALA A 24 33.31 -9.69 7.88
CA ALA A 24 33.03 -8.35 7.36
C ALA A 24 32.51 -8.37 5.92
N TRP A 25 33.02 -9.24 5.05
CA TRP A 25 32.52 -9.42 3.69
C TRP A 25 31.08 -9.91 3.66
N VAL A 26 30.72 -10.84 4.54
CA VAL A 26 29.37 -11.36 4.65
C VAL A 26 28.42 -10.25 5.09
N TYR A 27 28.80 -9.48 6.12
CA TYR A 27 28.01 -8.32 6.57
C TYR A 27 27.87 -7.25 5.48
N LEU A 28 28.92 -6.98 4.72
CA LEU A 28 28.88 -6.00 3.63
C LEU A 28 27.89 -6.43 2.55
N ILE A 29 27.89 -7.72 2.17
CA ILE A 29 26.94 -8.28 1.20
C ILE A 29 25.49 -8.17 1.76
N PHE A 30 25.28 -8.54 3.03
CA PHE A 30 23.97 -8.42 3.65
C PHE A 30 23.48 -6.97 3.74
N ILE A 31 24.36 -6.04 4.11
CA ILE A 31 24.04 -4.61 4.17
C ILE A 31 23.71 -4.09 2.76
N ALA A 32 24.52 -4.45 1.75
CA ALA A 32 24.24 -4.04 0.38
C ALA A 32 22.90 -4.59 -0.12
N LEU A 33 22.62 -5.88 0.11
CA LEU A 33 21.34 -6.50 -0.25
C LEU A 33 20.17 -5.84 0.50
N ALA A 34 20.30 -5.66 1.82
CA ALA A 34 19.29 -4.99 2.64
C ALA A 34 19.06 -3.55 2.17
N THR A 35 20.10 -2.81 1.82
CA THR A 35 20.00 -1.43 1.32
C THR A 35 19.24 -1.39 -0.01
N VAL A 36 19.49 -2.30 -0.93
CA VAL A 36 18.77 -2.39 -2.20
C VAL A 36 17.28 -2.73 -1.96
N MET A 37 17.02 -3.74 -1.15
CA MET A 37 15.63 -4.18 -0.89
C MET A 37 14.84 -3.13 -0.09
N LEU A 38 15.38 -2.65 1.04
CA LEU A 38 14.71 -1.66 1.88
C LEU A 38 14.69 -0.29 1.22
N GLY A 39 15.75 0.07 0.47
CA GLY A 39 15.82 1.34 -0.25
C GLY A 39 14.69 1.49 -1.27
N THR A 40 14.42 0.45 -2.05
CA THR A 40 13.29 0.45 -2.99
C THR A 40 11.96 0.64 -2.27
N PHE A 41 11.78 -0.03 -1.13
CA PHE A 41 10.57 0.11 -0.32
C PHE A 41 10.42 1.52 0.27
N VAL A 42 11.51 2.08 0.80
CA VAL A 42 11.53 3.46 1.33
C VAL A 42 11.23 4.49 0.24
N VAL A 43 11.84 4.34 -0.95
CA VAL A 43 11.56 5.23 -2.09
C VAL A 43 10.10 5.14 -2.51
N ALA A 44 9.54 3.95 -2.61
CA ALA A 44 8.13 3.76 -2.94
C ALA A 44 7.20 4.34 -1.85
N PHE A 45 7.55 4.18 -0.56
CA PHE A 45 6.80 4.79 0.54
C PHE A 45 6.83 6.32 0.46
N MET A 46 8.02 6.92 0.28
CA MET A 46 8.14 8.36 0.10
C MET A 46 7.37 8.86 -1.13
N ALA A 47 7.39 8.10 -2.21
CA ALA A 47 6.60 8.40 -3.40
C ALA A 47 5.09 8.33 -3.15
N SER A 48 4.60 7.46 -2.26
CA SER A 48 3.19 7.38 -1.90
C SER A 48 2.67 8.60 -1.14
N LEU A 49 3.57 9.34 -0.48
CA LEU A 49 3.25 10.56 0.24
C LEU A 49 3.19 11.78 -0.70
N LYS A 50 3.85 11.70 -1.86
CA LYS A 50 3.90 12.80 -2.83
C LYS A 50 2.63 12.86 -3.68
N VAL A 51 2.25 14.08 -4.04
CA VAL A 51 1.16 14.30 -5.00
C VAL A 51 1.61 13.91 -6.41
N ASP A 52 2.85 14.27 -6.79
CA ASP A 52 3.47 13.85 -8.06
C ASP A 52 4.75 13.03 -7.81
N PRO A 53 4.66 11.71 -7.70
CA PRO A 53 5.82 10.84 -7.52
C PRO A 53 6.80 10.83 -8.71
N LEU A 54 6.36 11.32 -9.87
CA LEU A 54 7.13 11.36 -11.12
C LEU A 54 7.83 12.72 -11.35
N GLU A 55 7.81 13.61 -10.37
CA GLU A 55 8.47 14.93 -10.48
C GLU A 55 9.95 14.81 -10.89
N ARG A 56 10.41 15.75 -11.70
CA ARG A 56 11.81 15.82 -12.15
C ARG A 56 12.41 17.20 -11.84
N PRO A 57 13.60 17.28 -11.17
CA PRO A 57 14.41 16.15 -10.68
C PRO A 57 13.74 15.44 -9.49
N PHE A 58 13.98 14.13 -9.36
CA PHE A 58 13.45 13.34 -8.25
C PHE A 58 14.06 13.80 -6.91
N ARG A 59 13.22 14.17 -5.95
CA ARG A 59 13.63 14.52 -4.59
C ARG A 59 13.13 13.44 -3.63
N LEU A 60 14.04 12.85 -2.85
CA LEU A 60 13.65 11.85 -1.85
C LEU A 60 12.89 12.52 -0.69
N VAL A 61 13.40 13.67 -0.24
CA VAL A 61 12.77 14.53 0.78
C VAL A 61 12.13 15.71 0.08
N TYR A 62 10.89 15.99 0.32
CA TYR A 62 10.12 17.06 -0.28
C TYR A 62 9.69 18.11 0.77
N ASP A 63 9.40 19.30 0.33
CA ASP A 63 9.17 20.46 1.21
C ASP A 63 8.01 20.24 2.21
N GLN A 64 7.02 19.41 1.84
CA GLN A 64 5.87 19.06 2.68
C GLN A 64 6.24 18.34 3.99
N VAL A 65 7.42 17.72 4.08
CA VAL A 65 7.90 17.05 5.31
C VAL A 65 8.59 18.02 6.26
N SER A 66 8.85 19.27 5.84
CA SER A 66 9.47 20.25 6.69
C SER A 66 8.52 20.68 7.83
N PRO A 67 9.03 20.96 9.05
CA PRO A 67 8.19 21.45 10.15
C PRO A 67 7.47 22.76 9.82
N SER A 68 8.11 23.66 9.03
CA SER A 68 7.50 24.92 8.59
C SER A 68 6.26 24.67 7.73
N ALA A 69 6.33 23.75 6.77
CA ALA A 69 5.20 23.41 5.93
C ALA A 69 4.03 22.82 6.74
N TRP A 70 4.31 22.08 7.81
CA TRP A 70 3.26 21.54 8.68
C TRP A 70 2.51 22.64 9.43
N PHE A 71 3.22 23.63 9.97
CA PHE A 71 2.59 24.77 10.64
C PHE A 71 1.76 25.60 9.66
N THR A 72 2.31 25.90 8.48
CA THR A 72 1.57 26.60 7.42
C THR A 72 0.34 25.80 6.97
N GLY A 73 0.48 24.50 6.76
CA GLY A 73 -0.65 23.62 6.40
C GLY A 73 -1.74 23.58 7.49
N ALA A 74 -1.36 23.59 8.77
CA ALA A 74 -2.30 23.65 9.88
C ALA A 74 -3.03 24.99 9.95
N ASP A 75 -2.34 26.08 9.73
CA ASP A 75 -2.92 27.44 9.78
C ASP A 75 -3.88 27.68 8.59
N LEU A 76 -3.50 27.25 7.39
CA LEU A 76 -4.37 27.31 6.22
C LEU A 76 -5.61 26.41 6.40
N GLY A 77 -5.45 25.22 7.01
CA GLY A 77 -6.58 24.34 7.34
C GLY A 77 -7.57 25.02 8.29
N LYS A 78 -7.10 25.69 9.33
CA LYS A 78 -7.94 26.46 10.24
C LYS A 78 -8.66 27.61 9.55
N ALA A 79 -7.94 28.37 8.74
CA ALA A 79 -8.50 29.49 8.01
C ALA A 79 -9.63 29.07 7.08
N GLY A 80 -9.43 27.95 6.38
CA GLY A 80 -10.44 27.41 5.45
C GLY A 80 -11.65 26.77 6.13
N ALA A 81 -11.49 26.13 7.30
CA ALA A 81 -12.59 25.36 7.85
C ALA A 81 -12.50 25.03 9.33
N GLY A 82 -11.41 25.30 9.95
CA GLY A 82 -11.22 25.02 11.36
C GLY A 82 -10.68 23.64 11.70
N ASP A 83 -10.26 22.80 10.77
CA ASP A 83 -9.53 21.56 11.08
C ASP A 83 -8.03 21.71 10.78
N ALA A 84 -7.26 21.95 11.85
CA ALA A 84 -5.81 22.11 11.74
C ALA A 84 -5.08 20.81 11.36
N LEU A 85 -5.66 19.64 11.62
CA LEU A 85 -5.02 18.36 11.35
C LEU A 85 -5.30 17.86 9.94
N TRP A 86 -6.57 17.83 9.53
CA TRP A 86 -6.98 17.24 8.25
C TRP A 86 -7.42 18.27 7.22
N GLY A 87 -7.44 19.55 7.58
CA GLY A 87 -7.83 20.63 6.70
C GLY A 87 -9.30 20.53 6.29
N GLY A 88 -9.57 21.06 5.11
CA GLY A 88 -10.91 21.07 4.52
C GLY A 88 -11.55 22.45 4.53
N PHE A 89 -12.78 22.54 4.04
CA PHE A 89 -13.53 23.77 3.90
C PHE A 89 -14.95 23.61 4.46
N ALA A 90 -15.31 24.43 5.44
CA ALA A 90 -16.65 24.43 6.04
C ALA A 90 -17.60 25.42 5.34
N PRO A 91 -18.91 25.23 5.42
CA PRO A 91 -19.88 26.21 4.95
C PRO A 91 -19.64 27.59 5.56
N GLY A 92 -19.54 28.62 4.69
CA GLY A 92 -19.25 29.99 5.12
C GLY A 92 -17.79 30.26 5.50
N GLY A 93 -16.91 29.27 5.38
CA GLY A 93 -15.47 29.47 5.53
C GLY A 93 -14.89 30.26 4.37
N ASP A 94 -13.80 30.99 4.64
CA ASP A 94 -13.00 31.65 3.61
C ASP A 94 -11.51 31.59 3.95
N LEU A 95 -10.68 31.72 2.93
CA LEU A 95 -9.24 31.70 3.02
C LEU A 95 -8.66 32.71 2.05
N THR A 96 -7.65 33.46 2.49
CA THR A 96 -6.77 34.22 1.61
C THR A 96 -5.46 33.48 1.42
N PHE A 97 -5.06 33.30 0.16
CA PHE A 97 -3.88 32.55 -0.24
C PHE A 97 -2.98 33.41 -1.15
N ASP A 98 -1.73 33.63 -0.72
CA ASP A 98 -0.80 34.53 -1.37
C ASP A 98 0.13 33.79 -2.34
N VAL A 99 0.34 34.40 -3.52
CA VAL A 99 1.24 33.89 -4.57
C VAL A 99 2.06 35.02 -5.15
N THR A 100 3.37 34.88 -5.16
CA THR A 100 4.29 35.90 -5.64
C THR A 100 4.95 35.50 -6.95
N PHE A 101 4.84 36.36 -7.95
CA PHE A 101 5.49 36.22 -9.24
C PHE A 101 6.61 37.26 -9.43
N THR A 102 7.61 36.91 -10.25
CA THR A 102 8.67 37.81 -10.70
C THR A 102 8.77 37.80 -12.21
N ALA A 103 9.29 38.90 -12.77
CA ALA A 103 9.58 39.03 -14.19
C ALA A 103 10.88 39.82 -14.38
N PRO A 104 11.56 39.70 -15.54
CA PRO A 104 12.71 40.53 -15.88
C PRO A 104 12.39 42.02 -15.82
N PRO A 105 13.36 42.87 -15.48
CA PRO A 105 13.17 44.32 -15.43
C PRO A 105 12.60 44.87 -16.75
N GLY A 106 11.61 45.74 -16.63
CA GLY A 106 10.91 46.30 -17.79
C GLY A 106 9.74 45.45 -18.32
N THR A 107 9.49 44.29 -17.73
CA THR A 107 8.32 43.47 -18.07
C THR A 107 7.25 43.66 -17.01
N ASP A 108 6.01 43.93 -17.43
CA ASP A 108 4.87 43.98 -16.49
C ASP A 108 4.46 42.58 -16.03
N ILE A 109 4.08 42.47 -14.74
CA ILE A 109 3.61 41.26 -14.14
C ILE A 109 2.08 41.26 -14.20
N GLU A 110 1.53 40.44 -15.09
CA GLU A 110 0.08 40.30 -15.29
C GLU A 110 -0.51 39.33 -14.28
N GLU A 111 -1.80 39.49 -14.00
CA GLU A 111 -2.55 38.51 -13.17
C GLU A 111 -2.58 37.14 -13.85
N PRO A 112 -2.13 36.05 -13.17
CA PRO A 112 -2.23 34.72 -13.71
C PRO A 112 -3.69 34.27 -13.75
N ALA A 113 -4.06 33.50 -14.77
CA ALA A 113 -5.37 32.85 -14.82
C ALA A 113 -5.47 31.82 -13.70
N ALA A 114 -6.40 32.07 -12.78
CA ALA A 114 -6.60 31.22 -11.60
C ALA A 114 -7.88 30.41 -11.74
N GLU A 115 -7.78 29.10 -11.56
CA GLU A 115 -8.90 28.16 -11.66
C GLU A 115 -8.91 27.17 -10.49
N VAL A 116 -10.10 26.83 -10.00
CA VAL A 116 -10.34 25.66 -9.17
C VAL A 116 -10.77 24.51 -10.10
N PRO A 117 -9.86 23.59 -10.43
CA PRO A 117 -10.14 22.59 -11.46
C PRO A 117 -11.20 21.60 -11.04
N ARG A 118 -12.09 21.23 -11.98
CA ARG A 118 -13.02 20.13 -11.81
C ARG A 118 -12.31 18.81 -12.03
N ARG A 119 -12.50 17.84 -11.14
CA ARG A 119 -12.05 16.48 -11.37
C ARG A 119 -13.03 15.73 -12.26
N ARG A 120 -12.44 15.00 -13.24
CA ARG A 120 -13.22 14.09 -14.07
C ARG A 120 -13.41 12.77 -13.34
N PRO A 121 -14.59 12.12 -13.48
CA PRO A 121 -14.78 10.76 -13.01
C PRO A 121 -13.70 9.83 -13.55
N GLY A 122 -13.23 8.91 -12.72
CA GLY A 122 -12.33 7.86 -13.16
C GLY A 122 -12.99 6.97 -14.22
N THR A 123 -12.18 6.51 -15.20
CA THR A 123 -12.62 5.55 -16.21
C THR A 123 -11.96 4.21 -15.95
N GLY A 124 -12.70 3.12 -15.96
CA GLY A 124 -12.16 1.77 -15.76
C GLY A 124 -13.17 0.78 -15.19
N LEU A 125 -12.69 -0.39 -14.74
CA LEU A 125 -13.53 -1.47 -14.19
C LEU A 125 -14.32 -1.06 -12.95
N ALA A 126 -13.81 -0.11 -12.17
CA ALA A 126 -14.56 0.58 -11.13
C ALA A 126 -14.80 1.99 -11.62
N ALA A 127 -16.03 2.36 -11.86
CA ALA A 127 -16.41 3.76 -12.05
C ALA A 127 -16.28 4.47 -10.70
N ALA A 128 -15.04 4.78 -10.30
CA ALA A 128 -14.78 5.57 -9.11
C ALA A 128 -15.00 7.04 -9.46
N VAL A 129 -15.91 7.68 -8.79
CA VAL A 129 -16.09 9.13 -8.84
C VAL A 129 -15.41 9.73 -7.63
N MET A 130 -14.55 10.68 -7.89
CA MET A 130 -13.95 11.45 -6.82
C MET A 130 -14.98 12.45 -6.28
N LYS A 131 -15.23 12.38 -4.98
CA LYS A 131 -15.99 13.37 -4.24
C LYS A 131 -15.14 14.63 -4.02
N ASP A 132 -14.92 15.41 -5.04
CA ASP A 132 -14.22 16.66 -4.84
C ASP A 132 -14.76 17.70 -5.81
N PHE A 133 -15.54 18.58 -5.29
CA PHE A 133 -16.33 19.53 -6.05
C PHE A 133 -16.17 20.94 -5.53
N ALA A 134 -14.96 21.28 -5.04
CA ALA A 134 -14.66 22.63 -4.62
C ALA A 134 -15.02 23.66 -5.69
N SER A 135 -14.82 23.31 -6.98
CA SER A 135 -15.17 24.17 -8.11
C SER A 135 -16.66 24.50 -8.26
N ASP A 136 -17.53 23.68 -7.67
CA ASP A 136 -18.97 23.90 -7.76
C ASP A 136 -19.49 24.80 -6.62
N TYR A 137 -18.73 24.87 -5.52
CA TYR A 137 -19.11 25.54 -4.28
C TYR A 137 -18.18 26.67 -3.89
N ALA A 138 -16.91 26.62 -4.28
CA ALA A 138 -15.92 27.63 -3.93
C ALA A 138 -15.95 28.78 -4.94
N LEU A 139 -16.00 30.01 -4.42
CA LEU A 139 -15.90 31.24 -5.19
C LEU A 139 -14.46 31.77 -5.05
N LEU A 140 -13.72 31.75 -6.14
CA LEU A 140 -12.38 32.31 -6.23
C LEU A 140 -12.46 33.77 -6.69
N SER A 141 -11.80 34.66 -5.98
CA SER A 141 -11.69 36.09 -6.32
C SER A 141 -10.31 36.65 -5.98
N LEU A 142 -9.84 37.65 -6.72
CA LEU A 142 -8.66 38.40 -6.34
C LEU A 142 -9.02 39.37 -5.21
N ALA A 143 -8.37 39.23 -4.06
CA ALA A 143 -8.58 40.05 -2.88
C ALA A 143 -7.70 41.33 -2.89
N GLY A 144 -6.48 41.24 -3.47
CA GLY A 144 -5.57 42.34 -3.52
C GLY A 144 -4.28 42.01 -4.26
N THR A 145 -3.49 43.05 -4.52
CA THR A 145 -2.15 42.93 -5.10
C THR A 145 -1.18 43.80 -4.33
N SER A 146 0.06 43.34 -4.16
CA SER A 146 1.14 44.13 -3.59
C SER A 146 2.41 44.01 -4.43
N ASP A 147 3.08 45.12 -4.67
CA ASP A 147 4.32 45.17 -5.44
C ASP A 147 5.54 45.12 -4.52
N GLY A 148 6.59 44.41 -4.97
CA GLY A 148 7.85 44.28 -4.26
C GLY A 148 9.03 44.14 -5.20
N SER A 149 10.17 43.73 -4.70
CA SER A 149 11.35 43.41 -5.49
C SER A 149 12.20 42.35 -4.82
N MET A 150 12.91 41.56 -5.60
CA MET A 150 13.87 40.57 -5.14
C MET A 150 15.16 40.63 -5.92
N ASP A 151 16.24 40.17 -5.31
CA ASP A 151 17.53 40.08 -5.97
C ASP A 151 17.64 38.69 -6.63
N VAL A 152 17.89 38.71 -7.95
CA VAL A 152 18.06 37.50 -8.77
C VAL A 152 19.47 37.42 -9.25
N THR A 153 20.21 36.38 -8.92
CA THR A 153 21.59 36.15 -9.39
C THR A 153 21.56 35.31 -10.66
N ASN A 154 22.19 35.79 -11.70
CA ASN A 154 22.35 35.05 -12.94
C ASN A 154 23.44 33.99 -12.77
N ASP A 155 23.05 32.69 -12.83
CA ASP A 155 23.97 31.54 -12.63
C ASP A 155 25.12 31.50 -13.64
N ALA A 156 24.99 32.15 -14.83
CA ALA A 156 26.01 32.14 -15.87
C ALA A 156 27.03 33.28 -15.72
N THR A 157 26.63 34.45 -15.22
CA THR A 157 27.48 35.64 -15.10
C THR A 157 27.88 35.96 -13.67
N GLY A 158 27.16 35.45 -12.68
CA GLY A 158 27.32 35.75 -11.25
C GLY A 158 26.84 37.19 -10.88
N GLU A 159 26.23 37.90 -11.82
CA GLU A 159 25.69 39.23 -11.56
C GLU A 159 24.32 39.12 -10.86
N THR A 160 24.12 39.99 -9.86
CA THR A 160 22.85 40.09 -9.14
C THR A 160 22.09 41.32 -9.67
N GLU A 161 20.88 41.05 -10.14
CA GLU A 161 20.00 42.09 -10.67
C GLU A 161 18.70 42.13 -9.82
N ARG A 162 18.17 43.33 -9.61
CA ARG A 162 16.95 43.51 -8.84
C ARG A 162 15.73 43.43 -9.74
N TRP A 163 14.94 42.38 -9.53
CA TRP A 163 13.74 42.09 -10.30
C TRP A 163 12.49 42.54 -9.57
N PRO A 164 11.47 43.08 -10.28
CA PRO A 164 10.18 43.38 -9.69
C PRO A 164 9.46 42.07 -9.30
N THR A 165 8.71 42.15 -8.21
CA THR A 165 7.80 41.07 -7.79
C THR A 165 6.41 41.63 -7.58
N ARG A 166 5.41 40.84 -7.87
CA ARG A 166 4.00 41.14 -7.56
C ARG A 166 3.37 39.96 -6.86
N THR A 167 2.80 40.21 -5.69
CA THR A 167 2.04 39.22 -4.90
C THR A 167 0.57 39.41 -5.18
N PHE A 168 -0.08 38.33 -5.57
CA PHE A 168 -1.52 38.22 -5.77
C PHE A 168 -2.13 37.50 -4.59
N SER A 169 -3.06 38.14 -3.90
CA SER A 169 -3.82 37.55 -2.78
C SER A 169 -5.18 37.07 -3.32
N TYR A 170 -5.33 35.77 -3.44
CA TYR A 170 -6.59 35.15 -3.85
C TYR A 170 -7.42 34.82 -2.63
N ARG A 171 -8.70 35.21 -2.66
CA ARG A 171 -9.69 34.80 -1.67
C ARG A 171 -10.56 33.70 -2.25
N ILE A 172 -10.65 32.61 -1.51
CA ILE A 172 -11.59 31.51 -1.78
C ILE A 172 -12.62 31.51 -0.67
N ALA A 173 -13.89 31.61 -1.03
CA ALA A 173 -15.02 31.56 -0.11
C ALA A 173 -15.93 30.39 -0.46
N TYR A 174 -16.39 29.67 0.54
CA TYR A 174 -17.32 28.56 0.37
C TYR A 174 -18.76 29.04 0.49
N ASP A 175 -19.54 28.91 -0.58
CA ASP A 175 -20.95 29.32 -0.61
C ASP A 175 -21.85 28.22 -0.02
N PRO A 176 -22.36 28.37 1.20
CA PRO A 176 -23.20 27.37 1.84
C PRO A 176 -24.53 27.14 1.12
N ALA A 177 -25.00 28.12 0.33
CA ALA A 177 -26.29 28.03 -0.39
C ALA A 177 -26.21 27.04 -1.58
N LYS A 178 -25.00 26.71 -2.04
CA LYS A 178 -24.75 25.78 -3.16
C LYS A 178 -24.31 24.40 -2.71
N ALA A 179 -24.14 24.19 -1.40
CA ALA A 179 -23.59 22.95 -0.87
C ALA A 179 -24.70 21.98 -0.45
N ASP A 180 -24.72 20.80 -1.04
CA ASP A 180 -25.53 19.68 -0.56
C ASP A 180 -24.93 19.00 0.69
N GLY A 181 -23.72 19.38 1.09
CA GLY A 181 -23.00 18.81 2.20
C GLY A 181 -22.25 19.84 3.06
N PRO A 182 -22.00 19.52 4.32
CA PRO A 182 -21.42 20.47 5.28
C PRO A 182 -19.92 20.71 5.10
N TRP A 183 -19.22 19.99 4.20
CA TRP A 183 -17.78 19.96 4.21
C TRP A 183 -17.16 19.64 2.84
N ILE A 184 -16.20 20.48 2.40
CA ILE A 184 -15.32 20.18 1.26
C ILE A 184 -13.98 19.70 1.79
N GLU A 185 -13.62 18.46 1.55
CA GLU A 185 -12.41 17.85 2.08
C GLU A 185 -11.13 18.37 1.40
N ARG A 186 -11.27 18.94 0.20
CA ARG A 186 -10.13 19.30 -0.64
C ARG A 186 -10.47 20.45 -1.59
N THR A 187 -9.55 21.41 -1.71
CA THR A 187 -9.67 22.54 -2.64
C THR A 187 -8.43 22.62 -3.52
N PRO A 188 -8.44 22.10 -4.75
CA PRO A 188 -7.34 22.23 -5.70
C PRO A 188 -7.33 23.64 -6.30
N LEU A 189 -6.13 24.14 -6.65
CA LEU A 189 -5.93 25.40 -7.33
C LEU A 189 -4.95 25.21 -8.49
N THR A 190 -5.24 25.81 -9.63
CA THR A 190 -4.31 25.89 -10.76
C THR A 190 -4.14 27.35 -11.18
N LEU A 191 -2.88 27.79 -11.31
CA LEU A 191 -2.52 29.11 -11.83
C LEU A 191 -1.77 28.93 -13.14
N THR A 192 -2.24 29.64 -14.17
CA THR A 192 -1.57 29.68 -15.48
C THR A 192 -1.05 31.09 -15.70
N SER A 193 0.29 31.25 -15.71
CA SER A 193 0.93 32.53 -15.89
C SER A 193 1.39 32.77 -17.34
N PRO A 194 1.49 34.03 -17.80
CA PRO A 194 2.16 34.40 -19.06
C PRO A 194 3.61 33.92 -19.14
N THR A 195 4.16 33.88 -20.35
CA THR A 195 5.53 33.39 -20.62
C THR A 195 6.63 34.22 -20.00
N SER A 196 6.33 35.48 -19.70
CA SER A 196 7.25 36.50 -19.23
C SER A 196 7.52 36.48 -17.73
N GLN A 197 6.72 35.73 -16.96
CA GLN A 197 6.81 35.76 -15.50
C GLN A 197 6.89 34.31 -14.93
N THR A 198 7.47 34.19 -13.73
CA THR A 198 7.67 32.94 -13.02
C THR A 198 7.21 33.03 -11.58
N LEU A 199 6.64 31.95 -11.05
CA LEU A 199 6.27 31.84 -9.65
C LEU A 199 7.54 31.78 -8.78
N VAL A 200 7.60 32.61 -7.75
CA VAL A 200 8.72 32.68 -6.79
C VAL A 200 8.36 32.04 -5.46
N SER A 201 7.21 32.39 -4.92
CA SER A 201 6.74 31.89 -3.62
C SER A 201 5.23 31.82 -3.56
N SER A 202 4.75 31.02 -2.66
CA SER A 202 3.34 30.92 -2.28
C SER A 202 3.25 30.40 -0.86
N ASP A 203 2.10 30.59 -0.21
CA ASP A 203 1.87 30.12 1.16
C ASP A 203 2.10 28.62 1.32
N LEU A 204 1.68 27.84 0.31
CA LEU A 204 2.06 26.44 0.16
C LEU A 204 2.82 26.22 -1.14
N SER A 205 3.86 25.41 -1.10
CA SER A 205 4.57 25.01 -2.31
C SER A 205 3.64 24.31 -3.29
N PRO A 206 3.67 24.66 -4.58
CA PRO A 206 2.89 23.96 -5.59
C PRO A 206 3.25 22.47 -5.64
N THR A 207 2.26 21.63 -5.84
CA THR A 207 2.45 20.19 -5.96
C THR A 207 2.90 19.77 -7.34
N ARG A 208 2.62 20.60 -8.35
CA ARG A 208 3.01 20.34 -9.74
C ARG A 208 3.39 21.63 -10.46
N PHE A 209 4.45 21.53 -11.29
CA PHE A 209 4.83 22.55 -12.26
C PHE A 209 4.79 21.95 -13.68
N GLU A 210 4.14 22.65 -14.60
CA GLU A 210 4.08 22.30 -16.01
C GLU A 210 4.59 23.44 -16.88
N ARG A 211 5.03 23.10 -18.10
CA ARG A 211 5.46 24.07 -19.10
C ARG A 211 6.51 25.07 -18.58
N ARG A 212 7.59 24.55 -17.96
CA ARG A 212 8.68 25.35 -17.39
C ARG A 212 8.21 26.31 -16.28
N GLY A 213 7.31 25.85 -15.41
CA GLY A 213 6.84 26.63 -14.25
C GLY A 213 5.75 27.66 -14.55
N ARG A 214 5.21 27.67 -15.76
CA ARG A 214 4.13 28.60 -16.14
C ARG A 214 2.76 28.13 -15.67
N VAL A 215 2.60 26.87 -15.39
CA VAL A 215 1.40 26.31 -14.77
C VAL A 215 1.79 25.72 -13.44
N ALA A 216 1.34 26.33 -12.37
CA ALA A 216 1.53 25.85 -11.01
C ALA A 216 0.19 25.33 -10.48
N SER A 217 0.21 24.13 -9.90
CA SER A 217 -1.01 23.52 -9.37
C SER A 217 -0.79 23.07 -7.93
N TRP A 218 -1.81 23.27 -7.11
CA TRP A 218 -1.93 22.77 -5.75
C TRP A 218 -3.02 21.72 -5.75
N ASP A 219 -2.72 20.56 -5.17
CA ASP A 219 -3.70 19.50 -5.02
C ASP A 219 -4.75 19.87 -3.97
N ASN A 220 -4.31 20.54 -2.92
CA ASN A 220 -5.16 21.07 -1.87
C ASN A 220 -4.49 22.29 -1.21
N ILE A 221 -5.19 23.42 -1.16
CA ILE A 221 -4.72 24.64 -0.51
C ILE A 221 -5.12 24.74 0.97
N THR A 222 -5.96 23.81 1.47
CA THR A 222 -6.39 23.72 2.87
C THR A 222 -6.08 22.36 3.47
N PRO A 223 -4.82 21.88 3.41
CA PRO A 223 -4.54 20.47 3.69
C PRO A 223 -4.62 20.09 5.18
N GLY A 224 -4.41 21.02 6.11
CA GLY A 224 -4.09 20.69 7.50
C GLY A 224 -2.72 20.04 7.67
N ALA A 225 -2.23 19.87 8.89
CA ALA A 225 -0.89 19.35 9.16
C ALA A 225 -0.70 17.89 8.69
N LEU A 226 -1.64 17.00 9.04
CA LEU A 226 -1.60 15.59 8.62
C LEU A 226 -2.08 15.40 7.19
N GLY A 227 -3.06 16.20 6.76
CA GLY A 227 -3.54 16.18 5.39
C GLY A 227 -2.46 16.52 4.37
N LEU A 228 -1.52 17.39 4.72
CA LEU A 228 -0.39 17.74 3.86
C LEU A 228 0.50 16.50 3.54
N ILE A 229 0.70 15.60 4.51
CA ILE A 229 1.57 14.43 4.35
C ILE A 229 0.77 13.22 3.87
N PHE A 230 -0.37 12.93 4.53
CA PHE A 230 -1.14 11.72 4.31
C PHE A 230 -2.36 11.93 3.40
N ASN A 231 -2.35 12.99 2.59
CA ASN A 231 -3.45 13.31 1.68
C ASN A 231 -3.84 12.12 0.79
N ASN A 232 -2.88 11.46 0.17
CA ASN A 232 -3.14 10.32 -0.71
C ASN A 232 -3.77 9.13 0.01
N TYR A 233 -3.38 8.89 1.26
CA TYR A 233 -3.95 7.83 2.10
C TYR A 233 -5.41 8.10 2.47
N ARG A 234 -5.73 9.37 2.77
CA ARG A 234 -7.13 9.79 2.99
C ARG A 234 -7.94 9.67 1.71
N ARG A 235 -7.40 10.20 0.61
CA ARG A 235 -8.05 10.25 -0.71
C ARG A 235 -8.40 8.85 -1.24
N VAL A 236 -7.53 7.88 -1.08
CA VAL A 236 -7.80 6.49 -1.50
C VAL A 236 -9.08 5.96 -0.84
N ILE A 237 -9.34 6.34 0.41
CA ILE A 237 -10.51 5.87 1.15
C ILE A 237 -11.74 6.72 0.82
N THR A 238 -11.59 8.04 0.72
CA THR A 238 -12.73 8.97 0.64
C THR A 238 -13.15 9.30 -0.80
N GLU A 239 -12.22 9.25 -1.76
CA GLU A 239 -12.49 9.64 -3.14
C GLU A 239 -12.76 8.45 -4.07
N THR A 240 -12.35 7.23 -3.69
CA THR A 240 -12.66 6.01 -4.45
C THR A 240 -14.01 5.47 -3.99
N VAL A 241 -15.09 5.97 -4.60
CA VAL A 241 -16.47 5.67 -4.18
C VAL A 241 -17.28 4.98 -5.27
N ASP A 242 -18.24 4.18 -4.85
CA ASP A 242 -19.27 3.60 -5.72
C ASP A 242 -20.33 4.65 -6.04
N LEU A 243 -20.55 4.91 -7.32
CA LEU A 243 -21.54 5.89 -7.79
C LEU A 243 -22.98 5.61 -7.33
N SER A 244 -23.31 4.33 -7.18
CA SER A 244 -24.65 3.93 -6.84
C SER A 244 -24.97 4.04 -5.36
N THR A 245 -23.96 3.79 -4.50
CA THR A 245 -24.15 3.74 -3.04
C THR A 245 -23.47 4.88 -2.29
N GLY A 246 -22.50 5.57 -2.92
CA GLY A 246 -21.65 6.58 -2.27
C GLY A 246 -20.65 6.02 -1.27
N ASN A 247 -20.58 4.69 -1.12
CA ASN A 247 -19.67 4.05 -0.19
C ASN A 247 -18.26 3.92 -0.75
N SER A 248 -17.26 3.92 0.14
CA SER A 248 -15.86 3.69 -0.25
C SER A 248 -15.68 2.32 -0.88
N LEU A 249 -15.26 2.28 -2.13
CA LEU A 249 -14.88 1.03 -2.82
C LEU A 249 -13.62 0.43 -2.20
N PHE A 250 -12.64 1.26 -1.87
CA PHE A 250 -11.38 0.79 -1.33
C PHE A 250 -11.54 0.10 0.02
N ALA A 251 -12.34 0.66 0.91
CA ALA A 251 -12.69 0.03 2.18
C ALA A 251 -13.44 -1.30 1.97
N GLY A 252 -14.35 -1.34 1.00
CA GLY A 252 -15.04 -2.56 0.59
C GLY A 252 -14.09 -3.64 0.08
N TRP A 253 -13.11 -3.29 -0.76
CA TRP A 253 -12.10 -4.23 -1.28
C TRP A 253 -11.22 -4.81 -0.17
N LEU A 254 -10.83 -3.99 0.81
CA LEU A 254 -10.11 -4.47 2.00
C LEU A 254 -10.95 -5.49 2.78
N LEU A 255 -12.22 -5.15 3.05
CA LEU A 255 -13.12 -6.05 3.78
C LEU A 255 -13.32 -7.37 3.03
N ASN A 256 -13.57 -7.33 1.71
CA ASN A 256 -13.70 -8.52 0.88
C ASN A 256 -12.44 -9.40 0.92
N SER A 257 -11.26 -8.76 0.86
CA SER A 257 -9.98 -9.47 0.96
C SER A 257 -9.83 -10.17 2.31
N PHE A 258 -10.23 -9.54 3.41
CA PHE A 258 -10.24 -10.18 4.73
C PHE A 258 -11.21 -11.37 4.79
N VAL A 259 -12.44 -11.20 4.32
CA VAL A 259 -13.44 -12.28 4.30
C VAL A 259 -12.93 -13.47 3.49
N ILE A 260 -12.39 -13.22 2.31
CA ILE A 260 -11.85 -14.28 1.45
C ILE A 260 -10.62 -14.92 2.09
N ALA A 261 -9.69 -14.14 2.64
CA ALA A 261 -8.47 -14.67 3.25
C ALA A 261 -8.79 -15.53 4.47
N PHE A 262 -9.64 -15.06 5.38
CA PHE A 262 -10.05 -15.85 6.54
C PHE A 262 -10.88 -17.08 6.15
N GLY A 263 -11.78 -16.95 5.17
CA GLY A 263 -12.54 -18.08 4.64
C GLY A 263 -11.61 -19.17 4.09
N ARG A 264 -10.61 -18.80 3.30
CA ARG A 264 -9.59 -19.73 2.79
C ARG A 264 -8.75 -20.34 3.90
N VAL A 265 -8.33 -19.56 4.89
CA VAL A 265 -7.57 -20.08 6.04
C VAL A 265 -8.36 -21.17 6.76
N ILE A 266 -9.60 -20.90 7.11
CA ILE A 266 -10.47 -21.88 7.81
C ILE A 266 -10.63 -23.15 6.99
N MET A 267 -10.96 -23.02 5.71
CA MET A 267 -11.14 -24.17 4.81
C MET A 267 -9.83 -24.97 4.64
N THR A 268 -8.72 -24.27 4.42
CA THR A 268 -7.40 -24.90 4.23
C THR A 268 -6.98 -25.67 5.48
N ILE A 269 -7.09 -25.05 6.66
CA ILE A 269 -6.70 -25.71 7.92
C ILE A 269 -7.58 -26.92 8.19
N ALA A 270 -8.89 -26.80 8.02
CA ALA A 270 -9.81 -27.91 8.22
C ALA A 270 -9.47 -29.10 7.30
N LEU A 271 -9.34 -28.85 6.00
CA LEU A 271 -9.02 -29.90 5.03
C LEU A 271 -7.61 -30.47 5.22
N ALA A 272 -6.61 -29.61 5.43
CA ALA A 272 -5.22 -30.04 5.59
C ALA A 272 -5.02 -30.84 6.88
N SER A 273 -5.67 -30.46 7.99
CA SER A 273 -5.56 -31.18 9.24
C SER A 273 -6.27 -32.56 9.17
N LEU A 274 -7.46 -32.60 8.59
CA LEU A 274 -8.18 -33.87 8.43
C LEU A 274 -7.46 -34.83 7.49
N ALA A 275 -7.07 -34.34 6.30
CA ALA A 275 -6.36 -35.16 5.30
C ALA A 275 -4.96 -35.54 5.79
N GLY A 276 -4.21 -34.60 6.39
CA GLY A 276 -2.89 -34.84 6.95
C GLY A 276 -2.91 -35.90 8.05
N TYR A 277 -3.86 -35.82 8.98
CA TYR A 277 -4.02 -36.81 10.04
C TYR A 277 -4.42 -38.17 9.48
N ALA A 278 -5.39 -38.25 8.56
CA ALA A 278 -5.80 -39.48 7.92
C ALA A 278 -4.62 -40.20 7.23
N LEU A 279 -3.83 -39.45 6.46
CA LEU A 279 -2.67 -39.96 5.72
C LEU A 279 -1.48 -40.33 6.63
N ALA A 280 -1.34 -39.68 7.80
CA ALA A 280 -0.26 -39.94 8.75
C ALA A 280 -0.56 -41.13 9.68
N ARG A 281 -1.81 -41.26 10.15
CA ARG A 281 -2.18 -42.13 11.28
C ARG A 281 -3.15 -43.24 10.95
N LEU A 282 -4.01 -43.04 9.93
CA LEU A 282 -5.01 -44.07 9.59
C LEU A 282 -4.44 -45.07 8.58
N LYS A 283 -4.62 -46.38 8.87
CA LYS A 283 -4.27 -47.43 7.93
C LYS A 283 -5.51 -47.74 7.09
N PHE A 284 -5.49 -47.37 5.81
CA PHE A 284 -6.56 -47.70 4.87
C PHE A 284 -5.98 -48.04 3.48
N ASN A 285 -6.74 -48.87 2.75
CA ASN A 285 -6.34 -49.26 1.41
C ASN A 285 -6.33 -48.03 0.47
N GLY A 286 -5.25 -47.86 -0.27
CA GLY A 286 -5.12 -46.70 -1.21
C GLY A 286 -4.48 -45.46 -0.63
N ALA A 287 -4.09 -45.38 0.65
CA ALA A 287 -3.45 -44.24 1.28
C ALA A 287 -2.24 -43.74 0.49
N ARG A 288 -1.39 -44.65 -0.04
CA ARG A 288 -0.23 -44.28 -0.87
C ARG A 288 -0.64 -43.63 -2.19
N LEU A 289 -1.69 -44.13 -2.83
CA LEU A 289 -2.20 -43.59 -4.07
C LEU A 289 -2.78 -42.18 -3.84
N ILE A 290 -3.58 -41.99 -2.81
CA ILE A 290 -4.15 -40.70 -2.45
C ILE A 290 -3.02 -39.68 -2.16
N PHE A 291 -2.02 -40.09 -1.38
CA PHE A 291 -0.87 -39.23 -1.11
C PHE A 291 -0.11 -38.86 -2.39
N ALA A 292 0.11 -39.83 -3.29
CA ALA A 292 0.72 -39.57 -4.59
C ALA A 292 -0.09 -38.58 -5.44
N LEU A 293 -1.43 -38.68 -5.41
CA LEU A 293 -2.31 -37.72 -6.11
C LEU A 293 -2.24 -36.32 -5.49
N VAL A 294 -2.14 -36.21 -4.16
CA VAL A 294 -1.92 -34.91 -3.48
C VAL A 294 -0.59 -34.29 -3.94
N LEU A 295 0.49 -35.05 -3.98
CA LEU A 295 1.77 -34.55 -4.47
C LEU A 295 1.72 -34.19 -5.96
N PHE A 296 1.08 -35.02 -6.78
CA PHE A 296 0.88 -34.75 -8.20
C PHE A 296 0.07 -33.47 -8.43
N SER A 297 -0.96 -33.20 -7.62
CA SER A 297 -1.76 -31.97 -7.73
C SER A 297 -0.94 -30.70 -7.55
N MET A 298 0.15 -30.74 -6.79
CA MET A 298 1.05 -29.60 -6.56
C MET A 298 1.89 -29.26 -7.81
N THR A 299 2.05 -30.19 -8.74
CA THR A 299 2.80 -29.96 -9.99
C THR A 299 1.96 -29.30 -11.08
N ILE A 300 0.63 -29.29 -10.92
CA ILE A 300 -0.27 -28.70 -11.90
C ILE A 300 -0.38 -27.20 -11.65
N PRO A 301 0.05 -26.34 -12.60
CA PRO A 301 -0.13 -24.90 -12.45
C PRO A 301 -1.61 -24.54 -12.38
N ALA A 302 -1.97 -23.65 -11.44
CA ALA A 302 -3.37 -23.22 -11.27
C ALA A 302 -3.95 -22.57 -12.55
N GLN A 303 -3.09 -21.99 -13.38
CA GLN A 303 -3.48 -21.39 -14.66
C GLN A 303 -3.96 -22.42 -15.70
N VAL A 304 -3.50 -23.68 -15.62
CA VAL A 304 -3.94 -24.75 -16.54
C VAL A 304 -5.40 -25.15 -16.25
N THR A 305 -5.80 -25.14 -14.97
CA THR A 305 -7.14 -25.51 -14.55
C THR A 305 -8.16 -24.37 -14.63
N PHE A 306 -7.70 -23.18 -15.06
CA PHE A 306 -8.49 -21.96 -15.04
C PHE A 306 -9.81 -22.08 -15.81
N VAL A 307 -9.78 -22.50 -17.09
CA VAL A 307 -10.97 -22.55 -17.93
C VAL A 307 -12.00 -23.51 -17.37
N SER A 308 -11.56 -24.69 -16.92
CA SER A 308 -12.43 -25.68 -16.32
C SER A 308 -13.11 -25.18 -15.04
N ASN A 309 -12.35 -24.57 -14.14
CA ASN A 309 -12.89 -23.99 -12.91
C ASN A 309 -13.87 -22.86 -13.19
N TYR A 310 -13.54 -21.96 -14.13
CA TYR A 310 -14.42 -20.87 -14.53
C TYR A 310 -15.76 -21.40 -15.05
N LEU A 311 -15.75 -22.39 -15.94
CA LEU A 311 -16.96 -22.99 -16.49
C LEU A 311 -17.81 -23.65 -15.39
N ILE A 312 -17.18 -24.41 -14.51
CA ILE A 312 -17.86 -25.03 -13.35
C ILE A 312 -18.53 -23.96 -12.48
N PHE A 313 -17.81 -22.90 -12.09
CA PHE A 313 -18.40 -21.85 -11.25
C PHE A 313 -19.50 -21.06 -11.96
N ARG A 314 -19.37 -20.85 -13.28
CA ARG A 314 -20.44 -20.27 -14.10
C ARG A 314 -21.71 -21.12 -14.07
N ASP A 315 -21.55 -22.41 -14.32
CA ASP A 315 -22.68 -23.35 -14.44
C ASP A 315 -23.39 -23.57 -13.08
N PHE A 316 -22.65 -23.46 -11.98
CA PHE A 316 -23.22 -23.45 -10.63
C PHE A 316 -23.73 -22.08 -10.17
N GLY A 317 -23.63 -21.01 -10.98
CA GLY A 317 -24.06 -19.66 -10.60
C GLY A 317 -23.23 -19.02 -9.51
N LEU A 318 -21.98 -19.45 -9.32
CA LEU A 318 -21.09 -18.99 -8.26
C LEU A 318 -20.17 -17.83 -8.69
N LEU A 319 -20.20 -17.40 -9.97
CA LEU A 319 -19.43 -16.21 -10.41
C LEU A 319 -19.88 -14.99 -9.64
N ASN A 320 -18.94 -14.09 -9.42
CA ASN A 320 -19.13 -12.83 -8.67
C ASN A 320 -19.53 -13.03 -7.19
N THR A 321 -19.25 -14.20 -6.63
CA THR A 321 -19.43 -14.46 -5.19
C THR A 321 -18.08 -14.64 -4.51
N GLN A 322 -17.93 -14.16 -3.27
CA GLN A 322 -16.73 -14.40 -2.47
C GLN A 322 -16.49 -15.89 -2.25
N PHE A 323 -17.56 -16.68 -2.18
CA PHE A 323 -17.50 -18.12 -1.98
C PHE A 323 -16.74 -18.84 -3.11
N SER A 324 -16.90 -18.43 -4.37
CA SER A 324 -16.15 -19.01 -5.49
C SER A 324 -14.65 -18.87 -5.30
N VAL A 325 -14.19 -17.71 -4.82
CA VAL A 325 -12.76 -17.47 -4.55
C VAL A 325 -12.31 -18.24 -3.31
N ILE A 326 -13.14 -18.36 -2.28
CA ILE A 326 -12.81 -19.11 -1.07
C ILE A 326 -12.60 -20.60 -1.39
N ILE A 327 -13.44 -21.20 -2.23
CA ILE A 327 -13.41 -22.64 -2.52
C ILE A 327 -12.29 -23.03 -3.50
N VAL A 328 -11.71 -22.09 -4.25
CA VAL A 328 -10.53 -22.37 -5.07
C VAL A 328 -9.30 -22.49 -4.17
N LEU A 329 -9.08 -23.68 -3.68
CA LEU A 329 -8.01 -23.98 -2.74
C LEU A 329 -6.86 -24.75 -3.41
N VAL A 330 -5.63 -24.39 -3.06
CA VAL A 330 -4.42 -25.16 -3.34
C VAL A 330 -3.95 -25.73 -2.03
N VAL A 331 -4.46 -26.93 -1.66
CA VAL A 331 -4.25 -27.50 -0.31
C VAL A 331 -3.09 -28.50 -0.23
N GLY A 332 -2.50 -28.91 -1.35
CA GLY A 332 -1.50 -29.99 -1.37
C GLY A 332 -0.31 -29.75 -0.45
N SER A 333 0.30 -28.58 -0.49
CA SER A 333 1.44 -28.20 0.38
C SER A 333 1.06 -28.15 1.86
N HIS A 334 -0.14 -27.68 2.16
CA HIS A 334 -0.69 -27.60 3.51
C HIS A 334 -0.97 -28.99 4.10
N VAL A 335 -1.50 -29.91 3.28
CA VAL A 335 -1.70 -31.32 3.65
C VAL A 335 -0.37 -32.00 3.93
N LEU A 336 0.65 -31.77 3.07
CA LEU A 336 1.98 -32.34 3.25
C LEU A 336 2.60 -31.88 4.58
N LEU A 337 2.53 -30.59 4.88
CA LEU A 337 3.08 -30.00 6.12
C LEU A 337 2.38 -30.62 7.35
N MET A 338 1.04 -30.66 7.35
CA MET A 338 0.29 -31.26 8.46
C MET A 338 0.57 -32.76 8.60
N LYS A 339 0.67 -33.50 7.48
CA LYS A 339 1.03 -34.90 7.51
C LYS A 339 2.39 -35.13 8.16
N GLN A 340 3.42 -34.39 7.78
CA GLN A 340 4.78 -34.48 8.36
C GLN A 340 4.76 -34.18 9.86
N PHE A 341 4.01 -33.16 10.28
CA PHE A 341 3.86 -32.84 11.68
C PHE A 341 3.21 -33.99 12.46
N PHE A 342 2.11 -34.53 11.96
CA PHE A 342 1.42 -35.63 12.62
C PHE A 342 2.23 -36.95 12.63
N GLU A 343 3.08 -37.19 11.62
CA GLU A 343 3.98 -38.35 11.63
C GLU A 343 5.01 -38.28 12.76
N ASN A 344 5.43 -37.09 13.13
CA ASN A 344 6.38 -36.86 14.22
C ASN A 344 5.71 -36.75 15.61
N PHE A 345 4.40 -36.70 15.69
CA PHE A 345 3.68 -36.60 16.94
C PHE A 345 3.82 -37.93 17.75
N PRO A 346 4.07 -37.92 19.08
CA PRO A 346 4.24 -39.13 19.87
C PRO A 346 3.01 -40.07 19.81
N LYS A 347 3.25 -41.32 19.41
CA LYS A 347 2.18 -42.32 19.27
C LYS A 347 1.65 -42.77 20.62
N GLU A 348 2.49 -42.78 21.63
CA GLU A 348 2.19 -43.19 22.99
C GLU A 348 1.04 -42.39 23.60
N ILE A 349 0.93 -41.10 23.26
CA ILE A 349 -0.18 -40.25 23.72
C ILE A 349 -1.51 -40.67 23.07
N GLU A 350 -1.48 -41.00 21.79
CA GLU A 350 -2.68 -41.45 21.07
C GLU A 350 -3.12 -42.83 21.55
N GLU A 351 -2.16 -43.78 21.76
CA GLU A 351 -2.42 -45.11 22.23
C GLU A 351 -2.99 -45.11 23.66
N ALA A 352 -2.45 -44.31 24.56
CA ALA A 352 -2.97 -44.15 25.90
C ALA A 352 -4.43 -43.69 25.89
N ALA A 353 -4.76 -42.69 25.06
CA ALA A 353 -6.13 -42.20 24.96
C ALA A 353 -7.12 -43.21 24.37
N ILE A 354 -6.65 -44.10 23.48
CA ILE A 354 -7.44 -45.17 22.93
C ILE A 354 -7.69 -46.23 24.01
N VAL A 355 -6.70 -46.56 24.86
CA VAL A 355 -6.86 -47.47 26.00
C VAL A 355 -7.88 -46.92 27.01
N ASP A 356 -7.90 -45.60 27.19
CA ASP A 356 -8.89 -44.89 28.02
C ASP A 356 -10.30 -44.85 27.39
N GLY A 357 -10.51 -45.51 26.24
CA GLY A 357 -11.81 -45.64 25.58
C GLY A 357 -12.17 -44.48 24.64
N THR A 358 -11.23 -43.56 24.34
CA THR A 358 -11.49 -42.45 23.41
C THR A 358 -11.53 -42.97 21.96
N SER A 359 -12.55 -42.58 21.19
CA SER A 359 -12.62 -42.90 19.76
C SER A 359 -11.50 -42.21 18.96
N ARG A 360 -11.11 -42.77 17.80
CA ARG A 360 -10.06 -42.16 16.94
C ARG A 360 -10.35 -40.71 16.54
N PHE A 361 -11.62 -40.37 16.31
CA PHE A 361 -12.02 -38.98 16.03
C PHE A 361 -11.90 -38.12 17.29
N GLY A 362 -12.21 -38.68 18.46
CA GLY A 362 -12.02 -38.00 19.74
C GLY A 362 -10.55 -37.73 20.05
N VAL A 363 -9.64 -38.69 19.75
CA VAL A 363 -8.20 -38.53 19.86
C VAL A 363 -7.73 -37.39 18.96
N PHE A 364 -8.14 -37.35 17.69
CA PHE A 364 -7.80 -36.24 16.77
C PHE A 364 -8.26 -34.92 17.32
N TRP A 365 -9.52 -34.78 17.70
CA TRP A 365 -10.11 -33.48 18.04
C TRP A 365 -9.69 -32.93 19.40
N ARG A 366 -9.57 -33.81 20.40
CA ARG A 366 -9.32 -33.41 21.79
C ARG A 366 -7.84 -33.41 22.19
N ILE A 367 -7.02 -34.20 21.49
CA ILE A 367 -5.61 -34.40 21.87
C ILE A 367 -4.69 -33.91 20.77
N VAL A 368 -4.77 -34.48 19.57
CA VAL A 368 -3.79 -34.23 18.52
C VAL A 368 -3.92 -32.79 17.99
N LEU A 369 -5.11 -32.33 17.65
CA LEU A 369 -5.35 -31.03 17.07
C LEU A 369 -4.93 -29.86 17.99
N PRO A 370 -5.29 -29.83 19.30
CA PRO A 370 -4.85 -28.80 20.22
C PRO A 370 -3.33 -28.78 20.41
N ASN A 371 -2.68 -29.93 20.46
CA ASN A 371 -1.22 -30.03 20.61
C ASN A 371 -0.49 -29.70 19.30
N SER A 372 -1.19 -29.59 18.18
CA SER A 372 -0.65 -29.23 16.86
C SER A 372 -0.77 -27.74 16.56
N MET A 373 -1.17 -26.91 17.53
CA MET A 373 -1.33 -25.45 17.34
C MET A 373 -0.12 -24.76 16.69
N PRO A 374 1.14 -25.09 17.02
CA PRO A 374 2.27 -24.47 16.34
C PRO A 374 2.28 -24.73 14.82
N ALA A 375 2.02 -25.96 14.39
CA ALA A 375 1.95 -26.32 12.97
C ALA A 375 0.71 -25.71 12.27
N ILE A 376 -0.42 -25.67 12.97
CA ILE A 376 -1.64 -25.04 12.49
C ILE A 376 -1.43 -23.54 12.27
N LEU A 377 -0.75 -22.84 13.19
CA LEU A 377 -0.46 -21.42 13.06
C LEU A 377 0.46 -21.13 11.87
N VAL A 378 1.50 -21.91 11.66
CA VAL A 378 2.36 -21.78 10.47
C VAL A 378 1.56 -21.97 9.19
N ASN A 379 0.73 -23.01 9.15
CA ASN A 379 -0.17 -23.27 8.02
C ASN A 379 -1.18 -22.14 7.79
N ALA A 380 -1.74 -21.58 8.86
CA ALA A 380 -2.67 -20.44 8.80
C ALA A 380 -2.02 -19.20 8.21
N ILE A 381 -0.79 -18.89 8.63
CA ILE A 381 -0.04 -17.74 8.11
C ILE A 381 0.23 -17.92 6.62
N MET A 382 0.70 -19.09 6.20
CA MET A 382 0.94 -19.41 4.79
C MET A 382 -0.35 -19.31 3.96
N ALA A 383 -1.46 -19.87 4.45
CA ALA A 383 -2.75 -19.80 3.78
C ALA A 383 -3.30 -18.38 3.68
N PHE A 384 -3.16 -17.58 4.75
CA PHE A 384 -3.56 -16.19 4.74
C PHE A 384 -2.74 -15.38 3.73
N GLN A 385 -1.42 -15.51 3.74
CA GLN A 385 -0.53 -14.79 2.83
C GLN A 385 -0.83 -15.15 1.37
N ALA A 386 -1.02 -16.44 1.07
CA ALA A 386 -1.39 -16.90 -0.27
C ALA A 386 -2.76 -16.34 -0.71
N ALA A 387 -3.74 -16.32 0.17
CA ALA A 387 -5.08 -15.82 -0.10
C ALA A 387 -5.11 -14.28 -0.26
N TRP A 388 -4.39 -13.57 0.62
CA TRP A 388 -4.30 -12.11 0.59
C TRP A 388 -3.63 -11.58 -0.67
N ASN A 389 -2.57 -12.23 -1.12
CA ASN A 389 -1.81 -11.85 -2.30
C ASN A 389 -2.39 -12.43 -3.60
N ASP A 390 -3.46 -13.22 -3.53
CA ASP A 390 -4.08 -13.80 -4.72
C ASP A 390 -4.71 -12.70 -5.58
N PHE A 391 -4.18 -12.55 -6.77
CA PHE A 391 -4.66 -11.63 -7.78
C PHE A 391 -5.45 -12.36 -8.88
N PHE A 392 -4.99 -13.56 -9.25
CA PHE A 392 -5.49 -14.24 -10.44
C PHE A 392 -6.94 -14.71 -10.31
N TRP A 393 -7.25 -15.45 -9.26
CA TRP A 393 -8.59 -15.99 -9.08
C TRP A 393 -9.64 -14.92 -8.81
N PRO A 394 -9.40 -13.92 -7.95
CA PRO A 394 -10.33 -12.80 -7.80
C PRO A 394 -10.54 -12.01 -9.11
N LEU A 395 -9.49 -11.79 -9.92
CA LEU A 395 -9.60 -11.09 -11.20
C LEU A 395 -10.55 -11.80 -12.17
N VAL A 396 -10.55 -13.11 -12.12
CA VAL A 396 -11.35 -13.95 -13.05
C VAL A 396 -12.77 -14.19 -12.55
N LEU A 397 -12.92 -14.42 -11.24
CA LEU A 397 -14.19 -14.85 -10.65
C LEU A 397 -15.03 -13.67 -10.12
N LEU A 398 -14.41 -12.52 -9.82
CA LEU A 398 -15.08 -11.33 -9.29
C LEU A 398 -14.95 -10.19 -10.31
N THR A 399 -15.80 -10.15 -11.31
CA THR A 399 -15.74 -9.14 -12.39
C THR A 399 -16.75 -8.00 -12.20
N SER A 400 -17.82 -8.23 -11.45
CA SER A 400 -18.93 -7.30 -11.22
C SER A 400 -19.69 -7.70 -9.96
N PRO A 401 -20.25 -6.77 -9.18
CA PRO A 401 -20.10 -5.31 -9.28
C PRO A 401 -18.73 -4.80 -8.77
N PRO A 402 -18.37 -3.52 -9.01
CA PRO A 402 -17.07 -2.97 -8.60
C PRO A 402 -16.74 -3.10 -7.10
N ASN A 403 -17.75 -3.09 -6.24
CA ASN A 403 -17.61 -3.26 -4.80
C ASN A 403 -17.32 -4.71 -4.36
N ALA A 404 -17.48 -5.71 -5.25
CA ALA A 404 -17.19 -7.12 -4.96
C ALA A 404 -15.69 -7.49 -5.08
N LEU A 405 -14.86 -6.59 -5.62
CA LEU A 405 -13.44 -6.86 -5.88
C LEU A 405 -12.66 -7.08 -4.58
N THR A 406 -11.52 -7.78 -4.68
CA THR A 406 -10.48 -7.78 -3.64
C THR A 406 -9.57 -6.57 -3.79
N VAL A 407 -8.79 -6.26 -2.74
CA VAL A 407 -7.86 -5.11 -2.77
C VAL A 407 -6.82 -5.25 -3.89
N GLN A 408 -6.33 -6.45 -4.18
CA GLN A 408 -5.34 -6.69 -5.25
C GLN A 408 -5.91 -6.37 -6.64
N VAL A 409 -7.15 -6.76 -6.91
CA VAL A 409 -7.83 -6.43 -8.18
C VAL A 409 -8.27 -4.97 -8.19
N GLY A 410 -8.69 -4.44 -7.05
CA GLY A 410 -9.04 -3.03 -6.88
C GLY A 410 -7.85 -2.10 -7.16
N LEU A 411 -6.64 -2.46 -6.73
CA LEU A 411 -5.41 -1.71 -7.06
C LEU A 411 -5.14 -1.68 -8.58
N LEU A 412 -5.40 -2.75 -9.30
CA LEU A 412 -5.33 -2.73 -10.77
C LEU A 412 -6.36 -1.75 -11.36
N SER A 413 -7.56 -1.70 -10.78
CA SER A 413 -8.60 -0.75 -11.17
C SER A 413 -8.17 0.70 -10.90
N LEU A 414 -7.62 0.98 -9.72
CA LEU A 414 -7.02 2.29 -9.40
C LEU A 414 -5.92 2.67 -10.40
N ARG A 415 -5.00 1.74 -10.69
CA ARG A 415 -3.94 1.98 -11.67
C ARG A 415 -4.49 2.31 -13.07
N ARG A 416 -5.55 1.64 -13.51
CA ARG A 416 -6.18 1.92 -14.82
C ARG A 416 -6.89 3.27 -14.83
N SER A 417 -7.52 3.64 -13.73
CA SER A 417 -8.29 4.88 -13.61
C SER A 417 -7.40 6.11 -13.40
N TYR A 418 -6.32 5.99 -12.62
CA TYR A 418 -5.49 7.10 -12.16
C TYR A 418 -4.03 7.01 -12.59
N GLY A 419 -3.53 5.90 -13.11
CA GLY A 419 -2.12 5.63 -13.39
C GLY A 419 -1.65 5.94 -14.82
N GLY A 420 -2.30 6.85 -15.56
CA GLY A 420 -1.87 7.27 -16.90
C GLY A 420 -0.55 8.09 -16.88
N ALA A 421 -0.10 8.57 -18.05
CA ALA A 421 1.13 9.35 -18.19
C ALA A 421 1.12 10.66 -17.39
N GLN A 422 -0.06 11.21 -17.11
CA GLN A 422 -0.32 12.36 -16.23
C GLN A 422 -1.17 11.94 -15.02
N GLY A 423 -1.05 10.69 -14.60
CA GLY A 423 -1.91 10.08 -13.61
C GLY A 423 -1.50 10.39 -12.17
N ASP A 424 -2.45 10.14 -11.28
CA ASP A 424 -2.29 10.32 -9.83
C ASP A 424 -1.62 9.07 -9.21
N TRP A 425 -0.32 8.91 -9.47
CA TRP A 425 0.45 7.78 -8.97
C TRP A 425 0.61 7.78 -7.46
N GLY A 426 0.54 8.95 -6.81
CA GLY A 426 0.57 9.04 -5.35
C GLY A 426 -0.59 8.30 -4.71
N LEU A 427 -1.80 8.46 -5.27
CA LEU A 427 -2.99 7.76 -4.83
C LEU A 427 -2.88 6.23 -5.02
N VAL A 428 -2.38 5.79 -6.18
CA VAL A 428 -2.18 4.34 -6.46
C VAL A 428 -1.17 3.73 -5.50
N LEU A 429 -0.05 4.41 -5.25
CA LEU A 429 0.99 3.95 -4.32
C LEU A 429 0.48 3.94 -2.88
N ALA A 430 -0.28 4.95 -2.45
CA ALA A 430 -0.89 4.96 -1.12
C ALA A 430 -1.82 3.75 -0.92
N GLY A 431 -2.67 3.44 -1.90
CA GLY A 431 -3.50 2.25 -1.87
C GLY A 431 -2.69 0.95 -1.77
N ALA A 432 -1.59 0.85 -2.52
CA ALA A 432 -0.68 -0.28 -2.46
C ALA A 432 -0.05 -0.43 -1.05
N PHE A 433 0.40 0.67 -0.43
CA PHE A 433 0.95 0.64 0.93
C PHE A 433 -0.08 0.25 1.99
N ILE A 434 -1.31 0.74 1.90
CA ILE A 434 -2.38 0.29 2.82
C ILE A 434 -2.58 -1.23 2.68
N SER A 435 -2.52 -1.76 1.47
CA SER A 435 -2.73 -3.19 1.22
C SER A 435 -1.62 -4.10 1.78
N ILE A 436 -0.43 -3.56 2.06
CA ILE A 436 0.69 -4.31 2.67
C ILE A 436 0.51 -4.44 4.19
N VAL A 437 -0.15 -3.46 4.82
CA VAL A 437 -0.27 -3.38 6.29
C VAL A 437 -0.77 -4.68 6.94
N PRO A 438 -1.86 -5.34 6.46
CA PRO A 438 -2.34 -6.58 7.09
C PRO A 438 -1.31 -7.71 7.11
N VAL A 439 -0.52 -7.85 6.04
CA VAL A 439 0.53 -8.88 5.95
C VAL A 439 1.68 -8.55 6.90
N LEU A 440 2.08 -7.26 7.00
CA LEU A 440 3.11 -6.82 7.95
C LEU A 440 2.68 -7.04 9.40
N VAL A 441 1.44 -6.69 9.74
CA VAL A 441 0.88 -6.90 11.09
C VAL A 441 0.90 -8.39 11.43
N LEU A 442 0.44 -9.23 10.51
CA LEU A 442 0.45 -10.67 10.71
C LEU A 442 1.88 -11.19 10.92
N PHE A 443 2.84 -10.75 10.11
CA PHE A 443 4.24 -11.13 10.25
C PHE A 443 4.81 -10.74 11.62
N ILE A 444 4.61 -9.48 12.05
CA ILE A 444 5.11 -8.97 13.35
C ILE A 444 4.51 -9.76 14.53
N LEU A 445 3.23 -10.09 14.46
CA LEU A 445 2.55 -10.83 15.53
C LEU A 445 3.03 -12.28 15.64
N PHE A 446 3.34 -12.91 14.51
CA PHE A 446 3.59 -14.35 14.43
C PHE A 446 5.03 -14.75 14.12
N GLN A 447 5.96 -13.80 13.90
CA GLN A 447 7.39 -14.08 13.58
C GLN A 447 8.03 -15.07 14.56
N ARG A 448 7.74 -14.95 15.86
CA ARG A 448 8.28 -15.86 16.87
C ARG A 448 7.90 -17.33 16.68
N TYR A 449 6.75 -17.60 16.08
CA TYR A 449 6.29 -18.97 15.80
C TYR A 449 6.95 -19.55 14.53
N ILE A 450 7.35 -18.68 13.60
CA ILE A 450 8.07 -19.08 12.39
C ILE A 450 9.51 -19.44 12.73
N GLU A 451 10.18 -18.66 13.60
CA GLU A 451 11.57 -18.88 14.01
C GLU A 451 11.73 -20.13 14.91
N SER A 452 10.80 -20.38 15.81
CA SER A 452 10.89 -21.52 16.76
C SER A 452 10.91 -22.89 16.08
N ASN A 453 10.27 -23.04 14.93
CA ASN A 453 10.26 -24.28 14.17
C ASN A 453 11.57 -24.54 13.41
N GLN A 454 12.32 -23.50 13.04
CA GLN A 454 13.61 -23.69 12.35
C GLN A 454 14.74 -24.11 13.29
N VAL A 455 14.69 -23.70 14.56
CA VAL A 455 15.71 -24.04 15.56
C VAL A 455 15.60 -25.51 15.99
N SER A 456 14.42 -26.10 15.97
CA SER A 456 14.23 -27.53 16.35
C SER A 456 14.74 -28.53 15.31
N GLU A 457 14.89 -28.12 14.04
CA GLU A 457 15.46 -28.98 12.97
C GLU A 457 16.98 -28.87 12.87
N GLY A 458 17.59 -27.82 13.43
CA GLY A 458 19.05 -27.59 13.38
C GLY A 458 19.87 -28.24 14.51
N VAL A 459 19.22 -28.88 15.49
CA VAL A 459 19.85 -29.55 16.64
C VAL A 459 19.52 -31.04 16.62
N LYS A 460 19.98 -31.74 15.61
CA LYS A 460 20.10 -33.19 15.60
C LYS A 460 21.49 -33.57 15.07
#